data_0cc2e362dad1f7ac7844671a27a14a59
#
_entry.id   0cc2e362dad1f7ac7844671a27a14a59
#
_cell.length_a   1.000
_cell.length_b   1.000
_cell.length_c   1.000
_cell.angle_alpha   90.00
_cell.angle_beta   90.00
_cell.angle_gamma   90.00
#
_symmetry.space_group_name_H-M   'P 1'
#
loop_
_entity.id
_entity.type
_entity.pdbx_description
1 polymer ?
#
loop_
_entity_poly.entity_id
_entity_poly.type
_entity_poly.pdbx_seq_one_letter_code
_entity_poly.pdbx_strand_id
1 'polypeptide(L)'
;MLPLAAAGFRVVAPDQRGHGRTTGWDPDYDGDVSSFRILNAVRDALGLVSALGYREVAAVVGHDFGATVAAWCALVRPDVFRSVALMSAPFAGPPELPFDTAGKSTQPTVDTAPSITSIHDALAKLDRPRKHYQWYYSTRQANADMRYCPQGVHAFLRAYFHYKSADWTQNKPFLLKSWTASELAKMPSYYIMDLQKNMAETVAPEMPLDAEIAACGGFLTPSCGSTVPNTSGPASRGACSGIDPAPKPGMTPSCNYFPAGPSMPRRST
;
A
#
# COMPACT_ATOMS: atom_id res chain seq x y z
N MET A 1 2.37 8.67 17.88
CA MET A 1 2.74 7.73 18.98
C MET A 1 2.89 8.44 20.32
N LEU A 2 3.64 9.54 20.43
CA LEU A 2 3.84 10.25 21.70
C LEU A 2 2.55 10.63 22.46
N PRO A 3 1.49 11.18 21.79
CA PRO A 3 0.24 11.51 22.50
C PRO A 3 -0.44 10.30 23.14
N LEU A 4 -0.42 9.13 22.47
CA LEU A 4 -0.99 7.90 23.04
C LEU A 4 -0.18 7.39 24.22
N ALA A 5 1.16 7.47 24.14
CA ALA A 5 2.02 7.12 25.26
C ALA A 5 1.79 8.06 26.47
N ALA A 6 1.63 9.36 26.21
CA ALA A 6 1.28 10.34 27.25
C ALA A 6 -0.10 10.08 27.91
N ALA A 7 -1.01 9.45 27.16
CA ALA A 7 -2.32 9.02 27.67
C ALA A 7 -2.23 7.66 28.43
N GLY A 8 -1.04 7.13 28.67
CA GLY A 8 -0.83 5.92 29.47
C GLY A 8 -0.83 4.61 28.66
N PHE A 9 -0.91 4.66 27.33
CA PHE A 9 -0.83 3.45 26.51
C PHE A 9 0.62 3.04 26.24
N ARG A 10 0.91 1.75 26.30
CA ARG A 10 2.12 1.20 25.70
C ARG A 10 1.91 1.11 24.19
N VAL A 11 2.65 1.91 23.44
CA VAL A 11 2.51 1.99 21.97
C VAL A 11 3.71 1.29 21.31
N VAL A 12 3.44 0.35 20.41
CA VAL A 12 4.45 -0.38 19.65
C VAL A 12 4.17 -0.21 18.17
N ALA A 13 5.18 0.16 17.39
CA ALA A 13 5.13 0.24 15.95
C ALA A 13 6.21 -0.67 15.36
N PRO A 14 5.86 -1.88 14.93
CA PRO A 14 6.81 -2.80 14.33
C PRO A 14 7.10 -2.44 12.88
N ASP A 15 8.32 -2.68 12.45
CA ASP A 15 8.61 -2.82 11.03
C ASP A 15 8.02 -4.15 10.56
N GLN A 16 7.11 -4.12 9.59
CA GLN A 16 6.50 -5.34 9.08
C GLN A 16 7.53 -6.19 8.31
N ARG A 17 7.21 -7.47 8.11
CA ARG A 17 8.01 -8.40 7.30
C ARG A 17 8.45 -7.77 5.98
N GLY A 18 9.74 -7.81 5.67
CA GLY A 18 10.34 -7.22 4.48
C GLY A 18 10.58 -5.72 4.55
N HIS A 19 10.30 -5.07 5.69
CA HIS A 19 10.53 -3.64 5.90
C HIS A 19 11.51 -3.38 7.04
N GLY A 20 12.18 -2.23 6.96
CA GLY A 20 13.02 -1.70 8.02
C GLY A 20 14.06 -2.69 8.54
N ARG A 21 14.02 -2.95 9.83
CA ARG A 21 14.99 -3.82 10.56
C ARG A 21 14.50 -5.24 10.79
N THR A 22 13.28 -5.57 10.38
CA THR A 22 12.74 -6.93 10.52
C THR A 22 13.48 -7.89 9.60
N THR A 23 13.96 -8.99 10.16
CA THR A 23 14.72 -10.04 9.49
C THR A 23 13.89 -11.34 9.41
N GLY A 24 14.49 -12.41 8.86
CA GLY A 24 13.85 -13.73 8.79
C GLY A 24 12.89 -13.89 7.61
N TRP A 25 13.06 -13.09 6.57
CA TRP A 25 12.35 -13.19 5.30
C TRP A 25 13.33 -13.44 4.14
N ASP A 26 12.83 -14.05 3.06
CA ASP A 26 13.61 -14.32 1.88
C ASP A 26 13.78 -13.06 1.03
N PRO A 27 15.00 -12.52 0.82
CA PRO A 27 15.26 -11.33 0.03
C PRO A 27 15.31 -11.61 -1.49
N ASP A 28 15.24 -12.88 -1.92
CA ASP A 28 15.29 -13.20 -3.34
C ASP A 28 14.09 -12.63 -4.08
N TYR A 29 14.37 -11.83 -5.09
CA TYR A 29 13.32 -11.24 -5.92
C TYR A 29 12.49 -12.31 -6.63
N ASP A 30 13.08 -13.40 -7.08
CA ASP A 30 12.41 -14.51 -7.78
C ASP A 30 11.89 -15.58 -6.82
N GLY A 31 12.14 -15.41 -5.50
CA GLY A 31 11.70 -16.30 -4.45
C GLY A 31 10.18 -16.37 -4.29
N ASP A 32 9.75 -17.32 -3.46
CA ASP A 32 8.33 -17.49 -3.13
C ASP A 32 7.81 -16.32 -2.28
N VAL A 33 6.84 -15.57 -2.82
CA VAL A 33 6.19 -14.46 -2.13
C VAL A 33 5.03 -14.88 -1.22
N SER A 34 4.74 -16.17 -1.11
CA SER A 34 3.64 -16.68 -0.28
C SER A 34 3.78 -16.30 1.19
N SER A 35 5.02 -16.14 1.67
CA SER A 35 5.32 -15.67 3.03
C SER A 35 4.81 -14.25 3.30
N PHE A 36 4.60 -13.43 2.28
CA PHE A 36 4.11 -12.05 2.39
C PHE A 36 2.58 -11.93 2.27
N ARG A 37 1.84 -13.04 2.16
CA ARG A 37 0.38 -13.02 2.17
C ARG A 37 -0.15 -12.40 3.45
N ILE A 38 -1.31 -11.73 3.36
CA ILE A 38 -1.89 -10.93 4.45
C ILE A 38 -2.05 -11.70 5.76
N LEU A 39 -2.42 -12.97 5.70
CA LEU A 39 -2.57 -13.80 6.91
C LEU A 39 -1.23 -14.09 7.60
N ASN A 40 -0.10 -14.05 6.90
CA ASN A 40 1.21 -14.16 7.53
C ASN A 40 1.58 -12.86 8.25
N ALA A 41 1.19 -11.69 7.74
CA ALA A 41 1.32 -10.43 8.48
C ALA A 41 0.46 -10.41 9.76
N VAL A 42 -0.74 -11.01 9.71
CA VAL A 42 -1.58 -11.22 10.91
C VAL A 42 -0.88 -12.14 11.92
N ARG A 43 -0.26 -13.23 11.46
CA ARG A 43 0.51 -14.15 12.33
C ARG A 43 1.71 -13.45 12.98
N ASP A 44 2.39 -12.59 12.23
CA ASP A 44 3.50 -11.79 12.77
C ASP A 44 2.99 -10.85 13.86
N ALA A 45 1.85 -10.18 13.66
CA ALA A 45 1.24 -9.33 14.67
C ALA A 45 0.84 -10.11 15.94
N LEU A 46 0.24 -11.29 15.77
CA LEU A 46 -0.08 -12.19 16.90
C LEU A 46 1.17 -12.65 17.64
N GLY A 47 2.21 -13.06 16.90
CA GLY A 47 3.50 -13.44 17.48
C GLY A 47 4.13 -12.31 18.26
N LEU A 48 4.05 -11.07 17.76
CA LEU A 48 4.54 -9.88 18.46
C LEU A 48 3.78 -9.64 19.78
N VAL A 49 2.45 -9.71 19.78
CA VAL A 49 1.62 -9.57 20.98
C VAL A 49 2.04 -10.58 22.03
N SER A 50 2.19 -11.85 21.63
CA SER A 50 2.63 -12.95 22.50
C SER A 50 4.06 -12.74 23.02
N ALA A 51 5.00 -12.36 22.16
CA ALA A 51 6.41 -12.13 22.52
C ALA A 51 6.57 -10.95 23.50
N LEU A 52 5.66 -9.99 23.47
CA LEU A 52 5.61 -8.88 24.43
C LEU A 52 4.95 -9.27 25.76
N GLY A 53 4.48 -10.52 25.90
CA GLY A 53 3.85 -11.04 27.12
C GLY A 53 2.37 -10.66 27.28
N TYR A 54 1.72 -10.19 26.21
CA TYR A 54 0.31 -9.82 26.25
C TYR A 54 -0.58 -10.94 25.68
N ARG A 55 -1.81 -11.03 26.18
CA ARG A 55 -2.86 -11.90 25.64
C ARG A 55 -3.79 -11.17 24.68
N GLU A 56 -3.94 -9.87 24.91
CA GLU A 56 -4.78 -8.99 24.10
C GLU A 56 -4.14 -7.60 24.06
N VAL A 57 -4.58 -6.79 23.09
CA VAL A 57 -4.22 -5.38 22.95
C VAL A 57 -5.49 -4.55 22.83
N ALA A 58 -5.48 -3.35 23.41
CA ALA A 58 -6.62 -2.45 23.38
C ALA A 58 -7.03 -2.07 21.97
N ALA A 59 -6.06 -1.83 21.09
CA ALA A 59 -6.32 -1.50 19.69
C ALA A 59 -5.15 -1.92 18.80
N VAL A 60 -5.48 -2.24 17.55
CA VAL A 60 -4.55 -2.28 16.42
C VAL A 60 -4.86 -1.11 15.49
N VAL A 61 -3.82 -0.39 15.08
CA VAL A 61 -3.95 0.80 14.22
C VAL A 61 -3.15 0.56 12.95
N GLY A 62 -3.77 0.75 11.80
CA GLY A 62 -3.13 0.60 10.51
C GLY A 62 -3.32 1.83 9.63
N HIS A 63 -2.26 2.19 8.89
CA HIS A 63 -2.28 3.26 7.91
C HIS A 63 -1.92 2.69 6.54
N ASP A 64 -2.63 3.14 5.50
CA ASP A 64 -2.43 2.69 4.11
C ASP A 64 -2.50 1.15 4.01
N PHE A 65 -1.50 0.48 3.50
CA PHE A 65 -1.45 -0.99 3.44
C PHE A 65 -1.55 -1.65 4.83
N GLY A 66 -1.00 -0.99 5.86
CA GLY A 66 -1.15 -1.43 7.25
C GLY A 66 -2.60 -1.40 7.75
N ALA A 67 -3.48 -0.60 7.15
CA ALA A 67 -4.91 -0.64 7.47
C ALA A 67 -5.54 -1.99 7.10
N THR A 68 -5.15 -2.57 5.96
CA THR A 68 -5.59 -3.91 5.58
C THR A 68 -5.11 -4.96 6.58
N VAL A 69 -3.84 -4.90 7.02
CA VAL A 69 -3.31 -5.82 8.03
C VAL A 69 -4.08 -5.68 9.35
N ALA A 70 -4.31 -4.45 9.82
CA ALA A 70 -5.03 -4.17 11.06
C ALA A 70 -6.48 -4.68 11.01
N ALA A 71 -7.16 -4.48 9.87
CA ALA A 71 -8.51 -4.99 9.65
C ALA A 71 -8.56 -6.52 9.73
N TRP A 72 -7.64 -7.21 9.06
CA TRP A 72 -7.54 -8.66 9.12
C TRP A 72 -7.17 -9.18 10.52
N CYS A 73 -6.33 -8.46 11.28
CA CYS A 73 -6.05 -8.78 12.67
C CYS A 73 -7.34 -8.80 13.50
N ALA A 74 -8.14 -7.73 13.41
CA ALA A 74 -9.38 -7.62 14.16
C ALA A 74 -10.44 -8.63 13.69
N LEU A 75 -10.49 -8.95 12.39
CA LEU A 75 -11.45 -9.92 11.84
C LEU A 75 -11.11 -11.35 12.26
N VAL A 76 -9.84 -11.74 12.20
CA VAL A 76 -9.40 -13.13 12.46
C VAL A 76 -9.27 -13.42 13.95
N ARG A 77 -8.86 -12.42 14.75
CA ARG A 77 -8.64 -12.58 16.20
C ARG A 77 -9.20 -11.39 17.00
N PRO A 78 -10.53 -11.21 16.99
CA PRO A 78 -11.21 -10.15 17.75
C PRO A 78 -11.00 -10.31 19.28
N ASP A 79 -10.69 -11.52 19.74
CA ASP A 79 -10.32 -11.82 21.11
C ASP A 79 -8.97 -11.20 21.53
N VAL A 80 -8.04 -11.04 20.59
CA VAL A 80 -6.71 -10.45 20.82
C VAL A 80 -6.72 -8.96 20.47
N PHE A 81 -7.30 -8.58 19.35
CA PHE A 81 -7.34 -7.20 18.84
C PHE A 81 -8.72 -6.60 19.13
N ARG A 82 -8.87 -5.97 20.31
CA ARG A 82 -10.17 -5.53 20.85
C ARG A 82 -10.82 -4.38 20.08
N SER A 83 -10.00 -3.54 19.46
CA SER A 83 -10.45 -2.44 18.61
C SER A 83 -9.53 -2.27 17.43
N VAL A 84 -10.05 -1.65 16.37
CA VAL A 84 -9.27 -1.35 15.15
C VAL A 84 -9.47 0.09 14.72
N ALA A 85 -8.38 0.76 14.34
CA ALA A 85 -8.43 2.05 13.66
C ALA A 85 -7.76 1.94 12.29
N LEU A 86 -8.51 2.30 11.25
CA LEU A 86 -8.06 2.26 9.87
C LEU A 86 -7.87 3.68 9.34
N MET A 87 -6.67 3.99 8.86
CA MET A 87 -6.33 5.31 8.35
C MET A 87 -5.96 5.24 6.87
N SER A 88 -6.50 6.15 6.09
CA SER A 88 -6.21 6.38 4.66
C SER A 88 -6.63 5.27 3.69
N ALA A 89 -6.85 4.05 4.13
CA ALA A 89 -7.34 2.96 3.29
C ALA A 89 -8.56 2.30 3.94
N PRO A 90 -9.74 2.34 3.30
CA PRO A 90 -10.91 1.62 3.78
C PRO A 90 -10.71 0.11 3.61
N PHE A 91 -11.37 -0.66 4.46
CA PHE A 91 -11.43 -2.12 4.34
C PHE A 91 -12.84 -2.53 3.95
N ALA A 92 -12.99 -3.15 2.79
CA ALA A 92 -14.29 -3.57 2.26
C ALA A 92 -14.75 -4.94 2.76
N GLY A 93 -14.00 -5.57 3.65
CA GLY A 93 -14.28 -6.92 4.15
C GLY A 93 -13.40 -7.99 3.45
N PRO A 94 -13.56 -9.25 3.84
CA PRO A 94 -12.97 -10.36 3.12
C PRO A 94 -13.63 -10.49 1.74
N PRO A 95 -12.92 -11.07 0.74
CA PRO A 95 -13.55 -11.39 -0.54
C PRO A 95 -14.75 -12.32 -0.33
N GLU A 96 -15.76 -12.16 -1.16
CA GLU A 96 -16.89 -13.09 -1.18
C GLU A 96 -16.38 -14.49 -1.51
N LEU A 97 -16.77 -15.45 -0.69
CA LEU A 97 -16.48 -16.84 -0.97
C LEU A 97 -17.60 -17.39 -1.87
N PRO A 98 -17.29 -18.10 -2.95
CA PRO A 98 -18.29 -18.82 -3.71
C PRO A 98 -18.82 -19.96 -2.83
N PHE A 99 -19.99 -19.76 -2.22
CA PHE A 99 -20.63 -20.78 -1.38
C PHE A 99 -21.44 -21.83 -2.16
N ASP A 100 -21.37 -21.84 -3.47
CA ASP A 100 -22.04 -22.88 -4.25
C ASP A 100 -21.24 -24.18 -4.22
N THR A 101 -21.37 -24.90 -3.11
CA THR A 101 -20.86 -26.28 -2.94
C THR A 101 -21.79 -27.33 -3.52
N ALA A 102 -22.96 -26.96 -4.06
CA ALA A 102 -23.99 -27.86 -4.49
C ALA A 102 -23.97 -28.22 -5.98
N GLY A 103 -22.88 -27.91 -6.68
CA GLY A 103 -22.63 -28.39 -8.06
C GLY A 103 -23.47 -27.73 -9.15
N LYS A 104 -24.08 -26.59 -8.89
CA LYS A 104 -24.61 -25.73 -9.95
C LYS A 104 -23.55 -24.63 -10.23
N SER A 105 -22.73 -24.89 -11.22
CA SER A 105 -21.88 -23.87 -11.83
C SER A 105 -22.75 -22.78 -12.48
N THR A 106 -23.37 -21.95 -11.69
CA THR A 106 -23.61 -20.58 -12.09
C THR A 106 -22.28 -19.90 -11.92
N GLN A 107 -21.49 -19.82 -13.00
CA GLN A 107 -20.43 -18.85 -13.02
C GLN A 107 -21.08 -17.54 -12.58
N PRO A 108 -20.60 -16.92 -11.48
CA PRO A 108 -21.02 -15.57 -11.19
C PRO A 108 -20.67 -14.80 -12.48
N THR A 109 -21.67 -14.19 -13.09
CA THR A 109 -21.45 -13.06 -13.96
C THR A 109 -20.86 -12.02 -13.05
N VAL A 110 -19.56 -12.13 -12.81
CA VAL A 110 -18.76 -11.08 -12.23
C VAL A 110 -18.97 -9.95 -13.22
N ASP A 111 -19.73 -8.95 -12.83
CA ASP A 111 -19.56 -7.62 -13.39
C ASP A 111 -18.10 -7.34 -13.17
N THR A 112 -17.35 -7.63 -14.20
CA THR A 112 -15.90 -7.68 -14.21
C THR A 112 -15.40 -6.29 -13.92
N ALA A 113 -15.10 -6.02 -12.65
CA ALA A 113 -14.10 -5.01 -12.39
C ALA A 113 -12.92 -5.40 -13.31
N PRO A 114 -12.48 -4.50 -14.21
CA PRO A 114 -11.48 -4.85 -15.20
C PRO A 114 -10.29 -5.44 -14.48
N SER A 115 -9.80 -6.58 -14.94
CA SER A 115 -8.62 -7.21 -14.31
C SER A 115 -7.50 -6.17 -14.27
N ILE A 116 -6.62 -6.25 -13.29
CA ILE A 116 -5.48 -5.30 -13.15
C ILE A 116 -4.68 -5.25 -14.45
N THR A 117 -4.53 -6.38 -15.14
CA THR A 117 -3.93 -6.47 -16.46
C THR A 117 -4.67 -5.60 -17.48
N SER A 118 -6.03 -5.61 -17.48
CA SER A 118 -6.82 -4.80 -18.40
C SER A 118 -6.73 -3.30 -18.11
N ILE A 119 -6.65 -2.88 -16.85
CA ILE A 119 -6.44 -1.47 -16.47
C ILE A 119 -5.05 -1.01 -16.87
N HIS A 120 -4.02 -1.85 -16.65
CA HIS A 120 -2.66 -1.51 -17.04
C HIS A 120 -2.53 -1.32 -18.55
N ASP A 121 -3.10 -2.25 -19.34
CA ASP A 121 -3.13 -2.16 -20.79
C ASP A 121 -3.91 -0.92 -21.28
N ALA A 122 -5.01 -0.60 -20.59
CA ALA A 122 -5.81 0.59 -20.93
C ALA A 122 -5.05 1.89 -20.61
N LEU A 123 -4.31 1.94 -19.50
CA LEU A 123 -3.44 3.07 -19.15
C LEU A 123 -2.30 3.26 -20.16
N ALA A 124 -1.70 2.16 -20.63
CA ALA A 124 -0.62 2.19 -21.60
C ALA A 124 -1.08 2.65 -22.99
N LYS A 125 -2.38 2.50 -23.32
CA LYS A 125 -2.99 2.89 -24.59
C LYS A 125 -3.55 4.32 -24.62
N LEU A 126 -3.45 5.07 -23.53
CA LEU A 126 -3.85 6.49 -23.52
C LEU A 126 -2.96 7.31 -24.46
N ASP A 127 -3.45 8.44 -24.95
CA ASP A 127 -2.68 9.41 -25.77
C ASP A 127 -1.36 9.78 -25.10
N ARG A 128 -1.39 9.95 -23.79
CA ARG A 128 -0.20 10.00 -22.93
C ARG A 128 -0.10 8.67 -22.19
N PRO A 129 0.73 7.73 -22.63
CA PRO A 129 0.83 6.40 -22.05
C PRO A 129 1.23 6.43 -20.57
N ARG A 130 0.50 5.66 -19.75
CA ARG A 130 0.65 5.64 -18.28
C ARG A 130 0.82 4.24 -17.75
N LYS A 131 1.31 4.15 -16.52
CA LYS A 131 1.36 2.92 -15.71
C LYS A 131 0.97 3.21 -14.27
N HIS A 132 0.36 2.24 -13.61
CA HIS A 132 0.05 2.34 -12.19
C HIS A 132 1.32 2.14 -11.36
N TYR A 133 1.53 2.92 -10.29
CA TYR A 133 2.75 2.89 -9.48
C TYR A 133 3.01 1.52 -8.83
N GLN A 134 1.97 0.79 -8.43
CA GLN A 134 2.11 -0.54 -7.85
C GLN A 134 2.65 -1.55 -8.86
N TRP A 135 2.25 -1.43 -10.14
CA TRP A 135 2.84 -2.22 -11.21
C TRP A 135 4.33 -1.94 -11.36
N TYR A 136 4.71 -0.67 -11.35
CA TYR A 136 6.12 -0.29 -11.39
C TYR A 136 6.88 -0.84 -10.19
N TYR A 137 6.36 -0.71 -8.97
CA TYR A 137 7.02 -1.22 -7.75
C TYR A 137 7.15 -2.74 -7.71
N SER A 138 6.33 -3.48 -8.45
CA SER A 138 6.46 -4.93 -8.57
C SER A 138 7.53 -5.38 -9.56
N THR A 139 8.16 -4.44 -10.28
CA THR A 139 9.26 -4.76 -11.20
C THR A 139 10.60 -4.90 -10.48
N ARG A 140 11.48 -5.75 -11.01
CA ARG A 140 12.84 -5.90 -10.51
C ARG A 140 13.64 -4.59 -10.55
N GLN A 141 13.38 -3.77 -11.58
CA GLN A 141 14.12 -2.54 -11.84
C GLN A 141 13.80 -1.43 -10.82
N ALA A 142 12.59 -1.40 -10.27
CA ALA A 142 12.13 -0.31 -9.40
C ALA A 142 13.06 -0.04 -8.21
N ASN A 143 13.64 -1.10 -7.64
CA ASN A 143 14.60 -0.96 -6.55
C ASN A 143 15.87 -0.20 -6.98
N ALA A 144 16.46 -0.65 -8.06
CA ALA A 144 17.67 -0.04 -8.57
C ALA A 144 17.44 1.42 -8.96
N ASP A 145 16.33 1.71 -9.64
CA ASP A 145 15.93 3.05 -10.06
C ASP A 145 15.83 4.03 -8.88
N MET A 146 15.22 3.58 -7.77
CA MET A 146 15.05 4.44 -6.59
C MET A 146 16.31 4.52 -5.73
N ARG A 147 17.01 3.39 -5.55
CA ARG A 147 18.19 3.33 -4.70
C ARG A 147 19.40 4.06 -5.29
N TYR A 148 19.56 3.96 -6.61
CA TYR A 148 20.71 4.51 -7.35
C TYR A 148 20.31 5.69 -8.23
N CYS A 149 19.21 6.39 -7.89
CA CYS A 149 18.77 7.56 -8.64
C CYS A 149 19.83 8.66 -8.63
N PRO A 150 19.98 9.45 -9.73
CA PRO A 150 21.02 10.44 -9.88
C PRO A 150 21.00 11.53 -8.80
N GLN A 151 19.81 11.92 -8.31
CA GLN A 151 19.63 12.92 -7.25
C GLN A 151 19.96 12.38 -5.85
N GLY A 152 20.21 11.08 -5.71
CA GLY A 152 20.39 10.40 -4.43
C GLY A 152 19.10 10.15 -3.66
N VAL A 153 19.09 9.11 -2.84
CA VAL A 153 17.89 8.62 -2.13
C VAL A 153 17.25 9.71 -1.27
N HIS A 154 18.06 10.53 -0.59
CA HIS A 154 17.54 11.58 0.28
C HIS A 154 16.73 12.63 -0.50
N ALA A 155 17.26 13.13 -1.61
CA ALA A 155 16.55 14.10 -2.45
C ALA A 155 15.32 13.46 -3.12
N PHE A 156 15.44 12.23 -3.58
CA PHE A 156 14.31 11.46 -4.10
C PHE A 156 13.16 11.37 -3.07
N LEU A 157 13.45 10.91 -1.85
CA LEU A 157 12.43 10.77 -0.81
C LEU A 157 11.84 12.12 -0.39
N ARG A 158 12.66 13.19 -0.36
CA ARG A 158 12.17 14.53 -0.07
C ARG A 158 11.15 15.00 -1.12
N ALA A 159 11.46 14.88 -2.40
CA ALA A 159 10.53 15.20 -3.49
C ALA A 159 9.28 14.33 -3.44
N TYR A 160 9.44 13.03 -3.22
CA TYR A 160 8.32 12.08 -3.13
C TYR A 160 7.35 12.41 -2.00
N PHE A 161 7.86 12.68 -0.79
CA PHE A 161 7.01 13.00 0.36
C PHE A 161 6.42 14.41 0.27
N HIS A 162 7.17 15.39 -0.24
CA HIS A 162 6.63 16.72 -0.50
C HIS A 162 5.45 16.65 -1.47
N TYR A 163 5.60 15.99 -2.60
CA TYR A 163 4.55 15.83 -3.61
C TYR A 163 3.27 15.17 -3.06
N LYS A 164 3.39 14.33 -2.03
CA LYS A 164 2.26 13.64 -1.36
C LYS A 164 1.73 14.40 -0.14
N SER A 165 2.39 15.45 0.29
CA SER A 165 2.04 16.18 1.50
C SER A 165 0.95 17.24 1.27
N ALA A 166 0.42 17.75 2.37
CA ALA A 166 -0.47 18.92 2.34
C ALA A 166 0.27 20.23 1.99
N ASP A 167 1.60 20.23 2.13
CA ASP A 167 2.44 21.41 1.82
C ASP A 167 2.59 21.62 0.31
N TRP A 168 2.34 20.58 -0.50
CA TRP A 168 2.31 20.72 -1.94
C TRP A 168 1.05 21.48 -2.38
N THR A 169 1.22 22.70 -2.87
CA THR A 169 0.15 23.67 -3.13
C THR A 169 -0.88 23.20 -4.16
N GLN A 170 -0.53 22.25 -5.03
CA GLN A 170 -1.41 21.69 -6.04
C GLN A 170 -2.17 20.45 -5.54
N ASN A 171 -1.95 20.03 -4.29
CA ASN A 171 -2.65 18.91 -3.69
C ASN A 171 -4.12 19.26 -3.43
N LYS A 172 -4.98 18.98 -4.42
CA LYS A 172 -6.42 19.22 -4.37
C LYS A 172 -7.14 17.88 -4.46
N PRO A 173 -7.48 17.25 -3.34
CA PRO A 173 -8.19 15.97 -3.33
C PRO A 173 -9.51 16.04 -4.09
N PHE A 174 -9.82 15.01 -4.86
CA PHE A 174 -11.08 14.86 -5.60
C PHE A 174 -11.52 13.40 -5.60
N LEU A 175 -12.79 13.17 -5.90
CA LEU A 175 -13.35 11.82 -6.00
C LEU A 175 -13.23 11.32 -7.44
N LEU A 176 -12.71 10.11 -7.61
CA LEU A 176 -12.77 9.40 -8.88
C LEU A 176 -14.21 8.96 -9.15
N LYS A 177 -14.67 9.14 -10.38
CA LYS A 177 -16.03 8.76 -10.79
C LYS A 177 -16.14 7.26 -11.12
N SER A 178 -15.04 6.66 -11.51
CA SER A 178 -14.99 5.25 -11.91
C SER A 178 -13.55 4.72 -11.87
N TRP A 179 -13.40 3.40 -11.94
CA TRP A 179 -12.09 2.74 -12.04
C TRP A 179 -11.74 2.48 -13.52
N THR A 180 -11.66 3.56 -14.31
CA THR A 180 -11.25 3.52 -15.72
C THR A 180 -9.93 4.22 -15.94
N ALA A 181 -9.21 3.88 -17.01
CA ALA A 181 -7.91 4.47 -17.30
C ALA A 181 -7.98 6.01 -17.46
N SER A 182 -9.05 6.54 -18.05
CA SER A 182 -9.26 7.98 -18.22
C SER A 182 -9.50 8.72 -16.89
N GLU A 183 -10.20 8.09 -15.93
CA GLU A 183 -10.38 8.65 -14.59
C GLU A 183 -9.09 8.55 -13.77
N LEU A 184 -8.44 7.39 -13.79
CA LEU A 184 -7.18 7.17 -13.10
C LEU A 184 -6.08 8.13 -13.59
N ALA A 185 -6.05 8.46 -14.88
CA ALA A 185 -5.07 9.39 -15.45
C ALA A 185 -5.15 10.82 -14.88
N LYS A 186 -6.23 11.16 -14.15
CA LYS A 186 -6.37 12.44 -13.43
C LYS A 186 -5.64 12.46 -12.09
N MET A 187 -5.26 11.28 -11.58
CA MET A 187 -4.53 11.19 -10.32
C MET A 187 -3.11 11.76 -10.46
N PRO A 188 -2.51 12.21 -9.35
CA PRO A 188 -1.11 12.64 -9.35
C PRO A 188 -0.18 11.61 -9.98
N SER A 189 0.89 12.10 -10.63
CA SER A 189 1.78 11.22 -11.39
C SER A 189 2.55 10.21 -10.51
N TYR A 190 2.66 10.42 -9.21
CA TYR A 190 3.22 9.40 -8.30
C TYR A 190 2.30 8.18 -8.10
N TYR A 191 1.01 8.26 -8.48
CA TYR A 191 0.10 7.10 -8.55
C TYR A 191 -0.01 6.56 -9.97
N ILE A 192 -0.24 7.45 -10.95
CA ILE A 192 -0.40 7.09 -12.37
C ILE A 192 0.74 7.72 -13.16
N MET A 193 1.85 7.01 -13.18
CA MET A 193 3.13 7.43 -13.72
C MET A 193 3.11 7.49 -15.25
N ASP A 194 3.93 8.34 -15.84
CA ASP A 194 4.24 8.22 -17.27
C ASP A 194 4.89 6.85 -17.55
N LEU A 195 4.48 6.20 -18.62
CA LEU A 195 4.89 4.82 -18.93
C LEU A 195 6.41 4.66 -18.97
N GLN A 196 7.12 5.65 -19.51
CA GLN A 196 8.57 5.61 -19.73
C GLN A 196 9.40 6.09 -18.54
N LYS A 197 8.77 6.75 -17.53
CA LYS A 197 9.49 7.28 -16.38
C LYS A 197 9.55 6.28 -15.24
N ASN A 198 10.66 6.29 -14.50
CA ASN A 198 10.73 5.69 -13.18
C ASN A 198 10.18 6.64 -12.10
N MET A 199 10.09 6.17 -10.84
CA MET A 199 9.54 7.00 -9.76
C MET A 199 10.44 8.20 -9.42
N ALA A 200 11.76 8.03 -9.44
CA ALA A 200 12.70 9.11 -9.15
C ALA A 200 12.61 10.23 -10.18
N GLU A 201 12.49 9.89 -11.46
CA GLU A 201 12.25 10.85 -12.54
C GLU A 201 10.87 11.50 -12.46
N THR A 202 9.88 10.75 -12.01
CA THR A 202 8.50 11.24 -11.88
C THR A 202 8.38 12.33 -10.82
N VAL A 203 9.05 12.18 -9.69
CA VAL A 203 8.92 13.12 -8.56
C VAL A 203 9.98 14.20 -8.54
N ALA A 204 11.07 14.09 -9.32
CA ALA A 204 12.15 15.06 -9.34
C ALA A 204 11.70 16.52 -9.60
N PRO A 205 10.72 16.77 -10.51
CA PRO A 205 10.20 18.12 -10.74
C PRO A 205 9.48 18.74 -9.54
N GLU A 206 9.04 17.91 -8.59
CA GLU A 206 8.27 18.31 -7.41
C GLU A 206 9.16 18.47 -6.16
N MET A 207 10.46 18.69 -6.37
CA MET A 207 11.38 18.99 -5.28
C MET A 207 10.98 20.32 -4.63
N PRO A 208 10.77 20.36 -3.29
CA PRO A 208 10.43 21.60 -2.61
C PRO A 208 11.55 22.63 -2.70
N LEU A 209 11.19 23.90 -2.66
CA LEU A 209 12.15 25.00 -2.58
C LEU A 209 12.87 24.98 -1.23
N ASP A 210 14.07 25.60 -1.16
CA ASP A 210 14.84 25.67 0.08
C ASP A 210 14.06 26.31 1.24
N ALA A 211 13.22 27.30 0.96
CA ALA A 211 12.37 27.93 1.96
C ALA A 211 11.28 26.96 2.49
N GLU A 212 10.71 26.13 1.62
CA GLU A 212 9.74 25.09 2.00
C GLU A 212 10.42 23.98 2.82
N ILE A 213 11.65 23.60 2.44
CA ILE A 213 12.47 22.66 3.20
C ILE A 213 12.75 23.20 4.60
N ALA A 214 13.12 24.48 4.73
CA ALA A 214 13.39 25.09 6.01
C ALA A 214 12.14 25.20 6.91
N ALA A 215 10.98 25.40 6.31
CA ALA A 215 9.70 25.47 7.02
C ALA A 215 9.13 24.08 7.42
N CYS A 216 9.61 23.00 6.79
CA CYS A 216 9.10 21.65 7.00
C CYS A 216 9.56 21.09 8.36
N GLY A 217 8.63 20.97 9.32
CA GLY A 217 8.92 20.39 10.64
C GLY A 217 8.99 18.86 10.70
N GLY A 218 8.60 18.16 9.64
CA GLY A 218 8.43 16.70 9.64
C GLY A 218 9.56 15.89 9.01
N PHE A 219 10.39 16.49 8.16
CA PHE A 219 11.42 15.78 7.40
C PHE A 219 12.80 16.43 7.59
N LEU A 220 13.38 16.26 8.77
CA LEU A 220 14.65 16.88 9.16
C LEU A 220 15.84 16.19 8.48
N THR A 221 16.79 17.01 8.03
CA THR A 221 17.94 16.63 7.19
C THR A 221 18.90 15.59 7.79
N PRO A 222 19.18 15.52 9.11
CA PRO A 222 20.19 14.59 9.65
C PRO A 222 19.69 13.18 9.95
N SER A 223 18.38 12.95 10.13
CA SER A 223 17.85 11.66 10.55
C SER A 223 17.46 10.74 9.38
N CYS A 224 17.54 11.23 8.15
CA CYS A 224 17.10 10.45 6.98
C CYS A 224 18.13 9.42 6.53
N GLY A 225 19.36 9.48 6.98
CA GLY A 225 20.41 8.51 6.62
C GLY A 225 20.22 7.11 7.19
N SER A 226 19.36 6.96 8.21
CA SER A 226 19.10 5.67 8.87
C SER A 226 17.72 5.07 8.56
N THR A 227 16.88 5.79 7.82
CA THR A 227 15.49 5.40 7.59
C THR A 227 15.14 5.34 6.10
N VAL A 228 16.08 4.88 5.27
CA VAL A 228 15.70 4.45 3.91
C VAL A 228 14.96 3.13 4.09
N PRO A 229 13.63 3.09 3.93
CA PRO A 229 12.93 1.82 3.91
C PRO A 229 13.57 0.99 2.80
N ASN A 230 13.80 -0.27 3.06
CA ASN A 230 14.10 -1.21 1.99
C ASN A 230 12.80 -1.39 1.18
N THR A 231 12.47 -0.38 0.36
CA THR A 231 11.20 -0.31 -0.40
C THR A 231 11.17 -1.31 -1.56
N SER A 232 12.18 -2.11 -1.69
CA SER A 232 12.54 -2.79 -2.91
C SER A 232 12.97 -4.24 -2.74
N GLY A 233 12.66 -4.80 -1.59
CA GLY A 233 12.77 -6.24 -1.40
C GLY A 233 11.49 -6.95 -1.86
N PRO A 234 11.42 -8.27 -1.70
CA PRO A 234 10.22 -9.08 -1.88
C PRO A 234 8.99 -8.51 -1.15
N ALA A 235 9.18 -7.66 -0.14
CA ALA A 235 8.09 -7.01 0.58
C ALA A 235 7.31 -6.00 -0.26
N SER A 236 7.94 -5.22 -1.13
CA SER A 236 7.21 -4.37 -2.06
C SER A 236 6.43 -5.21 -3.07
N ARG A 237 6.98 -6.35 -3.51
CA ARG A 237 6.23 -7.35 -4.28
C ARG A 237 5.18 -8.03 -3.42
N GLY A 238 5.47 -8.40 -2.19
CA GLY A 238 4.52 -9.03 -1.28
C GLY A 238 3.39 -8.09 -0.88
N ALA A 239 3.68 -6.83 -0.67
CA ALA A 239 2.67 -5.79 -0.45
C ALA A 239 1.84 -5.53 -1.72
N CYS A 240 2.47 -5.63 -2.90
CA CYS A 240 1.81 -5.58 -4.20
C CYS A 240 1.29 -6.95 -4.67
N SER A 241 1.72 -8.07 -4.11
CA SER A 241 1.27 -9.43 -4.45
C SER A 241 -0.04 -9.84 -3.77
N GLY A 242 -0.60 -8.97 -2.96
CA GLY A 242 -2.05 -8.94 -2.80
C GLY A 242 -2.76 -8.65 -4.13
N ILE A 243 -1.99 -8.21 -5.15
CA ILE A 243 -2.31 -8.08 -6.55
C ILE A 243 -1.45 -9.14 -7.24
N ASP A 244 -2.00 -10.30 -7.56
CA ASP A 244 -1.28 -11.38 -8.24
C ASP A 244 -0.48 -10.84 -9.44
N PRO A 245 0.80 -11.16 -9.57
CA PRO A 245 1.46 -11.04 -10.86
C PRO A 245 0.70 -11.93 -11.84
N ALA A 246 0.53 -11.48 -13.07
CA ALA A 246 -0.23 -12.10 -14.14
C ALA A 246 -0.33 -13.63 -13.99
N PRO A 247 -1.53 -14.22 -13.93
CA PRO A 247 -1.71 -15.61 -13.56
C PRO A 247 -0.91 -16.50 -14.50
N LYS A 248 -0.13 -17.40 -13.92
CA LYS A 248 0.33 -18.56 -14.68
C LYS A 248 -0.92 -19.28 -15.17
N PRO A 249 -0.98 -19.75 -16.42
CA PRO A 249 -2.15 -20.43 -16.96
C PRO A 249 -2.58 -21.55 -16.01
N GLY A 250 -3.76 -21.41 -15.39
CA GLY A 250 -4.33 -22.42 -14.50
C GLY A 250 -4.57 -22.01 -13.03
N MET A 251 -4.19 -20.81 -12.59
CA MET A 251 -4.50 -20.32 -11.24
C MET A 251 -5.53 -19.19 -11.28
N THR A 252 -6.64 -19.36 -10.56
CA THR A 252 -7.63 -18.31 -10.33
C THR A 252 -7.07 -17.25 -9.35
N PRO A 253 -7.16 -15.95 -9.64
CA PRO A 253 -6.66 -14.88 -8.77
C PRO A 253 -7.51 -14.80 -7.49
N SER A 254 -6.89 -14.95 -6.34
CA SER A 254 -7.55 -14.77 -5.05
C SER A 254 -7.07 -13.50 -4.33
N CYS A 255 -7.24 -12.35 -4.95
CA CYS A 255 -7.20 -11.06 -4.25
C CYS A 255 -7.91 -9.99 -5.08
N ASN A 256 -9.13 -9.67 -4.68
CA ASN A 256 -9.87 -8.56 -5.25
C ASN A 256 -9.34 -7.24 -4.68
N TYR A 257 -8.85 -6.39 -5.54
CA TYR A 257 -8.55 -5.00 -5.25
C TYR A 257 -9.87 -4.22 -5.19
N PHE A 258 -10.12 -3.51 -4.08
CA PHE A 258 -11.40 -2.87 -3.83
C PHE A 258 -11.64 -1.68 -4.75
N PRO A 259 -12.79 -1.62 -5.46
CA PRO A 259 -13.35 -0.35 -5.89
C PRO A 259 -13.84 0.41 -4.63
N ALA A 260 -13.61 1.72 -4.59
CA ALA A 260 -14.28 2.58 -3.61
C ALA A 260 -15.79 2.40 -3.79
N GLY A 261 -16.45 1.76 -2.82
CA GLY A 261 -17.89 1.59 -2.82
C GLY A 261 -18.61 2.94 -2.78
N PRO A 262 -19.86 3.00 -3.28
CA PRO A 262 -20.64 4.23 -3.23
C PRO A 262 -20.82 4.69 -1.79
N SER A 263 -20.63 5.99 -1.56
CA SER A 263 -20.85 6.65 -0.28
C SER A 263 -22.23 6.32 0.27
N MET A 264 -22.29 5.73 1.47
CA MET A 264 -23.56 5.57 2.17
C MET A 264 -24.20 6.94 2.44
N PRO A 265 -25.53 7.10 2.24
CA PRO A 265 -26.24 8.33 2.58
C PRO A 265 -26.19 8.54 4.09
N ARG A 266 -25.83 9.76 4.51
CA ARG A 266 -25.93 10.17 5.91
C ARG A 266 -27.38 10.04 6.36
N ARG A 267 -27.64 9.24 7.39
CA ARG A 267 -28.93 9.29 8.10
C ARG A 267 -28.97 10.60 8.90
N SER A 268 -29.91 11.45 8.53
CA SER A 268 -30.34 12.59 9.36
C SER A 268 -31.12 12.05 10.57
N THR A 269 -30.71 12.37 11.74
CA THR A 269 -31.55 12.46 12.93
C THR A 269 -31.65 13.90 13.30
#